data_55c4c2caaccbe53b645ed759d84c60da
#
_entry.id   55c4c2caaccbe53b645ed759d84c60da
#
_cell.length_a   1.000
_cell.length_b   1.000
_cell.length_c   1.000
_cell.angle_alpha   90.00
_cell.angle_beta   90.00
_cell.angle_gamma   90.00
#
_symmetry.space_group_name_H-M   'P 1'
#
loop_
_entity.id
_entity.type
_entity.pdbx_description
1 polymer ?
#
loop_
_entity_poly.entity_id
_entity_poly.type
_entity_poly.pdbx_seq_one_letter_code
_entity_poly.pdbx_strand_id
1 'polypeptide(L)'
;MVMRNVRKPYPAMSDGGLGRGSTAQEYDPSARIMVKVVQGSIYGTKDRLPNGKPYYCFKGIPYAKAPVGKLRFASPVPIEKYAVSYLDCSRERSSCLGRDVITREITGSEDGLFLNVYTPGLGRVDQPADTLLPVMVFFHGGGMTGGNGDSGMYLPDYLVQEGVVVATVNYRLGVLGFLCLPQAGIEGNAGLKDQ
;
A
#
# COMPACT_ATOMS: atom_id res chain seq x y z
N MET A 1 -8.25 5.05 -6.26
CA MET A 1 -6.94 4.85 -6.94
C MET A 1 -7.15 3.82 -8.04
N VAL A 2 -7.05 4.22 -9.31
CA VAL A 2 -7.19 3.28 -10.43
C VAL A 2 -5.80 2.79 -10.81
N MET A 3 -5.51 1.52 -10.58
CA MET A 3 -4.26 0.88 -11.01
C MET A 3 -4.38 0.50 -12.50
N ARG A 4 -3.54 1.09 -13.34
CA ARG A 4 -3.48 0.78 -14.76
C ARG A 4 -2.24 -0.05 -15.06
N ASN A 5 -2.44 -1.21 -15.67
CA ASN A 5 -1.34 -2.12 -16.04
C ASN A 5 -0.59 -1.57 -17.26
N VAL A 6 0.72 -1.37 -17.14
CA VAL A 6 1.60 -1.00 -18.26
C VAL A 6 2.52 -2.19 -18.52
N ARG A 7 2.17 -2.99 -19.53
CA ARG A 7 3.10 -3.97 -20.09
C ARG A 7 4.03 -3.24 -21.09
N LYS A 8 5.29 -3.04 -20.70
CA LYS A 8 6.40 -3.10 -21.65
C LYS A 8 7.29 -4.25 -21.21
N PRO A 9 7.45 -5.30 -22.02
CA PRO A 9 8.47 -6.30 -21.73
C PRO A 9 9.84 -5.63 -21.88
N TYR A 10 10.71 -5.83 -20.91
CA TYR A 10 12.14 -5.63 -21.11
C TYR A 10 12.57 -6.61 -22.22
N PRO A 11 13.46 -6.22 -23.14
CA PRO A 11 13.98 -7.14 -24.14
C PRO A 11 14.70 -8.28 -23.42
N ALA A 12 14.19 -9.49 -23.65
CA ALA A 12 14.89 -10.71 -23.28
C ALA A 12 16.20 -10.75 -24.04
N MET A 13 17.32 -10.92 -23.33
CA MET A 13 18.55 -11.38 -23.97
C MET A 13 18.27 -12.78 -24.54
N SER A 14 18.49 -12.91 -25.85
CA SER A 14 18.39 -14.13 -26.58
C SER A 14 19.49 -15.09 -26.16
N ASP A 15 19.14 -16.19 -25.52
CA ASP A 15 19.93 -17.41 -25.58
C ASP A 15 19.10 -18.48 -26.25
N GLY A 16 19.61 -18.92 -27.40
CA GLY A 16 19.04 -20.02 -28.20
C GLY A 16 19.25 -21.36 -27.50
N GLY A 17 18.17 -22.09 -27.34
CA GLY A 17 18.19 -23.46 -26.84
C GLY A 17 16.85 -24.13 -27.00
N LEU A 18 16.72 -25.00 -28.00
CA LEU A 18 15.63 -25.95 -28.20
C LEU A 18 15.47 -26.87 -26.98
N GLY A 19 14.26 -27.02 -26.44
CA GLY A 19 13.98 -28.11 -25.50
C GLY A 19 12.64 -28.04 -24.82
N ARG A 20 11.69 -28.80 -25.31
CA ARG A 20 10.54 -29.48 -24.69
C ARG A 20 10.34 -29.29 -23.17
N GLY A 21 9.11 -28.99 -22.82
CA GLY A 21 8.58 -29.25 -21.47
C GLY A 21 7.80 -28.04 -20.94
N SER A 22 6.51 -28.21 -20.74
CA SER A 22 5.68 -27.34 -19.91
C SER A 22 6.27 -27.30 -18.48
N THR A 23 7.22 -26.44 -18.26
CA THR A 23 7.72 -26.16 -16.92
C THR A 23 6.79 -25.14 -16.28
N ALA A 24 6.18 -25.52 -15.18
CA ALA A 24 5.59 -24.58 -14.25
C ALA A 24 6.62 -23.47 -14.01
N GLN A 25 6.29 -22.24 -14.38
CA GLN A 25 7.18 -21.10 -14.27
C GLN A 25 7.60 -20.98 -12.81
N GLU A 26 8.89 -21.19 -12.55
CA GLU A 26 9.44 -21.16 -11.20
C GLU A 26 9.10 -19.84 -10.54
N TYR A 27 8.53 -19.87 -9.36
CA TYR A 27 8.14 -18.67 -8.62
C TYR A 27 9.40 -17.90 -8.24
N ASP A 28 9.58 -16.73 -8.83
CA ASP A 28 10.63 -15.79 -8.46
C ASP A 28 10.04 -14.68 -7.56
N PRO A 29 10.28 -14.73 -6.25
CA PRO A 29 9.81 -13.71 -5.32
C PRO A 29 10.50 -12.34 -5.54
N SER A 30 11.60 -12.29 -6.27
CA SER A 30 12.30 -11.06 -6.62
C SER A 30 11.73 -10.36 -7.86
N ALA A 31 10.82 -11.00 -8.60
CA ALA A 31 10.21 -10.44 -9.79
C ALA A 31 9.42 -9.18 -9.44
N ARG A 32 9.96 -8.02 -9.82
CA ARG A 32 9.32 -6.73 -9.63
C ARG A 32 8.16 -6.56 -10.59
N ILE A 33 7.00 -6.24 -10.06
CA ILE A 33 5.79 -5.95 -10.85
C ILE A 33 5.58 -4.44 -10.88
N MET A 34 5.57 -3.86 -12.08
CA MET A 34 5.33 -2.43 -12.25
C MET A 34 3.89 -2.17 -12.67
N VAL A 35 3.25 -1.24 -11.99
CA VAL A 35 1.94 -0.69 -12.37
C VAL A 35 2.01 0.82 -12.46
N LYS A 36 1.18 1.38 -13.34
CA LYS A 36 1.01 2.83 -13.49
C LYS A 36 -0.22 3.26 -12.72
N VAL A 37 -0.05 4.24 -11.86
CA VAL A 37 -1.14 4.93 -11.16
C VAL A 37 -1.18 6.39 -11.59
N VAL A 38 -2.18 7.14 -11.14
CA VAL A 38 -2.34 8.57 -11.50
C VAL A 38 -1.10 9.37 -11.08
N GLN A 39 -0.52 9.06 -9.92
CA GLN A 39 0.63 9.76 -9.35
C GLN A 39 1.97 9.39 -9.99
N GLY A 40 2.04 8.31 -10.78
CA GLY A 40 3.29 7.84 -11.39
C GLY A 40 3.35 6.34 -11.56
N SER A 41 4.54 5.77 -11.60
CA SER A 41 4.75 4.32 -11.65
C SER A 41 5.21 3.79 -10.29
N ILE A 42 4.68 2.64 -9.89
CA ILE A 42 5.06 1.97 -8.64
C ILE A 42 5.51 0.54 -8.93
N TYR A 43 6.49 0.06 -8.16
CA TYR A 43 6.90 -1.34 -8.15
C TYR A 43 6.29 -2.05 -6.96
N GLY A 44 5.77 -3.24 -7.17
CA GLY A 44 5.38 -4.17 -6.14
C GLY A 44 6.09 -5.50 -6.28
N THR A 45 5.66 -6.44 -5.47
CA THR A 45 6.12 -7.82 -5.45
C THR A 45 4.98 -8.76 -5.80
N LYS A 46 5.36 -10.00 -6.10
CA LYS A 46 4.44 -11.11 -6.29
C LYS A 46 4.64 -12.07 -5.12
N ASP A 47 3.55 -12.58 -4.59
CA ASP A 47 3.57 -13.56 -3.51
C ASP A 47 2.55 -14.68 -3.79
N ARG A 48 2.44 -15.68 -2.92
CA ARG A 48 1.54 -16.82 -3.06
C ARG A 48 0.49 -16.84 -1.97
N LEU A 49 -0.76 -17.03 -2.38
CA LEU A 49 -1.88 -17.28 -1.49
C LEU A 49 -1.78 -18.71 -0.89
N PRO A 50 -2.50 -19.01 0.21
CA PRO A 50 -2.54 -20.34 0.80
C PRO A 50 -2.92 -21.45 -0.18
N ASN A 51 -3.74 -21.14 -1.18
CA ASN A 51 -4.11 -22.07 -2.25
C ASN A 51 -3.08 -22.19 -3.38
N GLY A 52 -1.89 -21.59 -3.23
CA GLY A 52 -0.79 -21.62 -4.19
C GLY A 52 -0.92 -20.63 -5.35
N LYS A 53 -2.05 -19.94 -5.52
CA LYS A 53 -2.22 -18.94 -6.57
C LYS A 53 -1.37 -17.69 -6.30
N PRO A 54 -0.84 -17.06 -7.34
CA PRO A 54 -0.10 -15.81 -7.17
C PRO A 54 -1.04 -14.64 -6.84
N TYR A 55 -0.54 -13.69 -6.05
CA TYR A 55 -1.15 -12.39 -5.86
C TYR A 55 -0.07 -11.30 -5.85
N TYR A 56 -0.46 -10.04 -5.86
CA TYR A 56 0.44 -8.91 -6.00
C TYR A 56 0.32 -7.98 -4.80
N CYS A 57 1.49 -7.55 -4.30
CA CYS A 57 1.63 -6.71 -3.13
C CYS A 57 2.29 -5.39 -3.50
N PHE A 58 1.68 -4.28 -3.15
CA PHE A 58 2.23 -2.94 -3.27
C PHE A 58 2.19 -2.30 -1.89
N LYS A 59 3.34 -2.22 -1.23
CA LYS A 59 3.46 -1.82 0.17
C LYS A 59 4.12 -0.45 0.31
N GLY A 60 3.70 0.32 1.32
CA GLY A 60 4.29 1.62 1.62
C GLY A 60 4.03 2.66 0.54
N ILE A 61 2.84 2.67 -0.04
CA ILE A 61 2.40 3.68 -1.01
C ILE A 61 2.05 4.96 -0.24
N PRO A 62 2.75 6.09 -0.44
CA PRO A 62 2.37 7.34 0.19
C PRO A 62 1.10 7.89 -0.49
N TYR A 63 0.08 8.19 0.29
CA TYR A 63 -1.17 8.76 -0.20
C TYR A 63 -1.30 10.26 0.08
N ALA A 64 -0.53 10.77 1.04
CA ALA A 64 -0.45 12.18 1.39
C ALA A 64 1.01 12.60 1.65
N LYS A 65 1.28 13.90 1.60
CA LYS A 65 2.57 14.46 1.98
C LYS A 65 2.85 14.15 3.45
N ALA A 66 4.13 13.97 3.81
CA ALA A 66 4.53 13.76 5.20
C ALA A 66 3.98 14.88 6.10
N PRO A 67 3.22 14.56 7.16
CA PRO A 67 2.56 15.55 8.02
C PRO A 67 3.54 16.10 9.06
N VAL A 68 4.60 16.73 8.59
CA VAL A 68 5.69 17.29 9.42
C VAL A 68 5.72 18.81 9.38
N GLY A 69 6.34 19.42 10.35
CA GLY A 69 6.47 20.89 10.42
C GLY A 69 5.10 21.57 10.39
N LYS A 70 4.86 22.43 9.40
CA LYS A 70 3.58 23.16 9.26
C LYS A 70 2.38 22.27 8.95
N LEU A 71 2.60 21.04 8.48
CA LEU A 71 1.54 20.07 8.16
C LEU A 71 1.19 19.15 9.34
N ARG A 72 1.92 19.20 10.46
CA ARG A 72 1.81 18.23 11.57
C ARG A 72 0.38 18.03 12.07
N PHE A 73 -0.38 19.06 12.25
CA PHE A 73 -1.76 19.00 12.75
C PHE A 73 -2.80 19.40 11.69
N ALA A 74 -2.34 19.71 10.49
CA ALA A 74 -3.22 20.10 9.39
C ALA A 74 -3.93 18.90 8.77
N SER A 75 -4.98 19.15 7.99
CA SER A 75 -5.60 18.14 7.12
C SER A 75 -4.56 17.54 6.19
N PRO A 76 -4.67 16.25 5.79
CA PRO A 76 -3.72 15.63 4.88
C PRO A 76 -3.71 16.35 3.53
N VAL A 77 -2.52 16.51 2.97
CA VAL A 77 -2.33 17.09 1.64
C VAL A 77 -2.05 15.93 0.67
N PRO A 78 -2.96 15.62 -0.26
CA PRO A 78 -2.78 14.54 -1.21
C PRO A 78 -1.50 14.70 -2.05
N ILE A 79 -0.92 13.56 -2.46
CA ILE A 79 0.19 13.55 -3.42
C ILE A 79 -0.39 13.53 -4.82
N GLU A 80 -0.14 14.58 -5.58
CA GLU A 80 -0.56 14.67 -6.99
C GLU A 80 0.36 13.87 -7.89
N LYS A 81 1.67 13.89 -7.62
CA LYS A 81 2.68 13.20 -8.41
C LYS A 81 3.86 12.80 -7.53
N TYR A 82 4.39 11.61 -7.75
CA TYR A 82 5.62 11.18 -7.09
C TYR A 82 6.82 11.95 -7.63
N ALA A 83 7.74 12.32 -6.73
CA ALA A 83 8.96 13.05 -7.07
C ALA A 83 9.98 12.18 -7.84
N VAL A 84 9.76 10.88 -7.89
CA VAL A 84 10.63 9.89 -8.54
C VAL A 84 9.93 9.28 -9.75
N SER A 85 10.71 8.87 -10.75
CA SER A 85 10.17 8.19 -11.93
C SER A 85 9.46 6.88 -11.60
N TYR A 86 9.96 6.20 -10.57
CA TYR A 86 9.45 4.92 -10.09
C TYR A 86 9.49 4.89 -8.56
N LEU A 87 8.39 4.58 -7.93
CA LEU A 87 8.31 4.40 -6.48
C LEU A 87 8.44 2.91 -6.14
N ASP A 88 9.39 2.57 -5.28
CA ASP A 88 9.55 1.21 -4.76
C ASP A 88 8.53 0.95 -3.65
N CYS A 89 7.57 0.08 -3.95
CA CYS A 89 6.51 -0.39 -3.05
C CYS A 89 6.65 -1.90 -2.77
N SER A 90 7.88 -2.41 -2.73
CA SER A 90 8.16 -3.82 -2.42
C SER A 90 8.11 -4.14 -0.93
N ARG A 91 8.14 -3.14 -0.07
CA ARG A 91 8.19 -3.28 1.40
C ARG A 91 7.35 -2.21 2.08
N GLU A 92 6.90 -2.54 3.26
CA GLU A 92 6.22 -1.61 4.14
C GLU A 92 7.14 -0.47 4.55
N ARG A 93 6.54 0.70 4.75
CA ARG A 93 7.21 1.88 5.28
C ARG A 93 6.79 2.10 6.73
N SER A 94 7.37 3.11 7.36
CA SER A 94 7.06 3.43 8.75
C SER A 94 5.56 3.60 8.95
N SER A 95 5.05 3.01 10.02
CA SER A 95 3.71 3.33 10.53
C SER A 95 3.66 4.76 11.07
N CYS A 96 2.47 5.28 11.31
CA CYS A 96 2.32 6.53 12.04
C CYS A 96 2.82 6.38 13.48
N LEU A 97 3.39 7.45 14.01
CA LEU A 97 3.93 7.47 15.38
C LEU A 97 2.81 7.15 16.37
N GLY A 98 3.00 6.11 17.13
CA GLY A 98 2.01 5.64 18.09
C GLY A 98 2.58 4.59 19.03
N ARG A 99 1.72 4.03 19.86
CA ARG A 99 2.09 2.94 20.76
C ARG A 99 1.88 1.60 20.07
N ASP A 100 2.90 0.77 20.04
CA ASP A 100 2.74 -0.62 19.60
C ASP A 100 1.71 -1.33 20.50
N VAL A 101 0.78 -2.04 19.90
CA VAL A 101 -0.35 -2.66 20.63
C VAL A 101 0.09 -3.86 21.46
N ILE A 102 1.23 -4.48 21.14
CA ILE A 102 1.77 -5.66 21.82
C ILE A 102 2.85 -5.25 22.83
N THR A 103 3.91 -4.59 22.36
CA THR A 103 5.08 -4.24 23.19
C THR A 103 4.85 -3.01 24.07
N ARG A 104 3.87 -2.18 23.73
CA ARG A 104 3.56 -0.90 24.37
C ARG A 104 4.63 0.19 24.19
N GLU A 105 5.64 -0.07 23.42
CA GLU A 105 6.68 0.89 23.06
C GLU A 105 6.15 1.93 22.08
N ILE A 106 6.77 3.10 22.06
CA ILE A 106 6.48 4.12 21.05
C ILE A 106 7.28 3.78 19.79
N THR A 107 6.58 3.57 18.68
CA THR A 107 7.15 3.19 17.39
C THR A 107 6.57 4.03 16.27
N GLY A 108 7.13 3.90 15.07
CA GLY A 108 6.66 4.61 13.90
C GLY A 108 7.34 5.96 13.68
N SER A 109 6.75 6.77 12.83
CA SER A 109 7.26 8.08 12.42
C SER A 109 6.11 9.05 12.19
N GLU A 110 6.39 10.37 12.25
CA GLU A 110 5.44 11.36 11.75
C GLU A 110 5.20 11.20 10.24
N ASP A 111 6.24 10.82 9.48
CA ASP A 111 6.10 10.41 8.07
C ASP A 111 5.60 8.96 8.01
N GLY A 112 4.30 8.78 8.23
CA GLY A 112 3.64 7.49 8.32
C GLY A 112 2.38 7.36 7.45
N LEU A 113 2.03 8.36 6.62
CA LEU A 113 0.81 8.35 5.79
C LEU A 113 0.99 7.45 4.55
N PHE A 114 1.12 6.16 4.81
CA PHE A 114 1.28 5.12 3.80
C PHE A 114 0.12 4.15 3.84
N LEU A 115 -0.15 3.51 2.71
CA LEU A 115 -1.07 2.40 2.60
C LEU A 115 -0.41 1.23 1.86
N ASN A 116 -0.95 0.04 2.06
CA ASN A 116 -0.55 -1.16 1.35
C ASN A 116 -1.74 -1.66 0.53
N VAL A 117 -1.48 -2.21 -0.65
CA VAL A 117 -2.50 -2.80 -1.52
C VAL A 117 -2.12 -4.21 -1.90
N TYR A 118 -3.06 -5.12 -1.73
CA TYR A 118 -2.95 -6.54 -2.04
C TYR A 118 -4.05 -6.92 -3.02
N THR A 119 -3.70 -7.55 -4.15
CA THR A 119 -4.67 -7.86 -5.21
C THR A 119 -4.42 -9.23 -5.84
N PRO A 120 -5.47 -10.04 -6.06
CA PRO A 120 -5.32 -11.34 -6.73
C PRO A 120 -4.99 -11.22 -8.21
N GLY A 121 -5.17 -10.04 -8.80
CA GLY A 121 -4.91 -9.80 -10.21
C GLY A 121 -4.64 -8.34 -10.52
N LEU A 122 -3.86 -8.11 -11.57
CA LEU A 122 -3.65 -6.78 -12.11
C LEU A 122 -4.70 -6.56 -13.21
N GLY A 123 -5.61 -5.63 -13.00
CA GLY A 123 -6.62 -5.25 -13.98
C GLY A 123 -6.00 -4.81 -15.31
N ARG A 124 -6.74 -4.94 -16.40
CA ARG A 124 -6.36 -4.42 -17.72
C ARG A 124 -6.96 -3.03 -17.89
N VAL A 125 -6.29 -2.18 -18.66
CA VAL A 125 -6.74 -0.77 -18.88
C VAL A 125 -8.13 -0.70 -19.53
N ASP A 126 -8.43 -1.69 -20.35
CA ASP A 126 -9.62 -1.78 -21.20
C ASP A 126 -10.66 -2.75 -20.60
N GLN A 127 -10.51 -3.12 -19.34
CA GLN A 127 -11.41 -4.07 -18.70
C GLN A 127 -12.76 -3.40 -18.43
N PRO A 128 -13.88 -4.04 -18.80
CA PRO A 128 -15.22 -3.55 -18.48
C PRO A 128 -15.40 -3.34 -16.98
N ALA A 129 -16.20 -2.35 -16.59
CA ALA A 129 -16.41 -1.99 -15.18
C ALA A 129 -17.01 -3.13 -14.34
N ASP A 130 -17.81 -3.99 -14.95
CA ASP A 130 -18.42 -5.18 -14.34
C ASP A 130 -17.41 -6.31 -14.04
N THR A 131 -16.19 -6.20 -14.55
CA THR A 131 -15.10 -7.14 -14.28
C THR A 131 -14.10 -6.62 -13.24
N LEU A 132 -14.35 -5.44 -12.66
CA LEU A 132 -13.53 -4.89 -11.58
C LEU A 132 -13.75 -5.69 -10.29
N LEU A 133 -12.65 -5.92 -9.57
CA LEU A 133 -12.70 -6.62 -8.29
C LEU A 133 -13.24 -5.68 -7.19
N PRO A 134 -13.99 -6.21 -6.23
CA PRO A 134 -14.37 -5.44 -5.05
C PRO A 134 -13.15 -5.05 -4.24
N VAL A 135 -13.21 -3.87 -3.61
CA VAL A 135 -12.12 -3.34 -2.78
C VAL A 135 -12.59 -3.22 -1.34
N MET A 136 -11.82 -3.79 -0.43
CA MET A 136 -11.98 -3.61 1.00
C MET A 136 -10.86 -2.69 1.52
N VAL A 137 -11.23 -1.59 2.14
CA VAL A 137 -10.29 -0.69 2.81
C VAL A 137 -10.35 -0.96 4.31
N PHE A 138 -9.18 -1.26 4.89
CA PHE A 138 -9.06 -1.60 6.29
C PHE A 138 -8.34 -0.48 7.05
N PHE A 139 -9.00 0.08 8.04
CA PHE A 139 -8.43 0.99 9.02
C PHE A 139 -8.22 0.23 10.32
N HIS A 140 -6.96 0.15 10.77
CA HIS A 140 -6.60 -0.65 11.94
C HIS A 140 -7.19 -0.10 13.24
N GLY A 141 -7.42 -0.98 14.19
CA GLY A 141 -7.79 -0.63 15.56
C GLY A 141 -6.60 -0.17 16.39
N GLY A 142 -6.83 0.07 17.69
CA GLY A 142 -5.78 0.47 18.66
C GLY A 142 -6.14 1.72 19.45
N GLY A 143 -7.46 2.03 19.56
CA GLY A 143 -7.97 3.13 20.36
C GLY A 143 -7.48 4.50 19.90
N MET A 144 -7.15 4.65 18.62
CA MET A 144 -6.59 5.88 18.02
C MET A 144 -5.25 6.31 18.62
N THR A 145 -4.60 5.48 19.42
CA THR A 145 -3.32 5.78 20.07
C THR A 145 -2.18 4.88 19.61
N GLY A 146 -2.51 3.79 18.91
CA GLY A 146 -1.53 2.80 18.43
C GLY A 146 -2.09 1.94 17.32
N GLY A 147 -1.24 1.07 16.78
CA GLY A 147 -1.55 0.18 15.67
C GLY A 147 -0.96 0.65 14.35
N ASN A 148 -1.06 -0.21 13.35
CA ASN A 148 -0.59 0.03 11.99
C ASN A 148 -1.35 -0.86 11.01
N GLY A 149 -1.14 -0.68 9.72
CA GLY A 149 -1.73 -1.49 8.64
C GLY A 149 -0.78 -2.56 8.07
N ASP A 150 0.24 -2.97 8.81
CA ASP A 150 1.28 -3.86 8.29
C ASP A 150 0.79 -5.31 8.14
N SER A 151 1.28 -5.99 7.12
CA SER A 151 0.92 -7.37 6.81
C SER A 151 1.37 -8.38 7.88
N GLY A 152 2.33 -8.02 8.71
CA GLY A 152 2.76 -8.87 9.83
C GLY A 152 1.68 -9.12 10.88
N MET A 153 0.71 -8.19 11.00
CA MET A 153 -0.41 -8.33 11.93
C MET A 153 -1.73 -8.66 11.20
N TYR A 154 -1.96 -8.07 10.03
CA TYR A 154 -3.21 -8.18 9.28
C TYR A 154 -2.95 -8.83 7.92
N LEU A 155 -2.68 -10.15 7.95
CA LEU A 155 -2.47 -10.95 6.74
C LEU A 155 -3.69 -10.85 5.82
N PRO A 156 -3.56 -10.25 4.61
CA PRO A 156 -4.70 -10.07 3.70
C PRO A 156 -5.03 -11.33 2.90
N ASP A 157 -4.22 -12.38 2.98
CA ASP A 157 -4.16 -13.50 2.06
C ASP A 157 -5.51 -14.19 1.86
N TYR A 158 -6.23 -14.45 2.95
CA TYR A 158 -7.53 -15.12 2.87
C TYR A 158 -8.60 -14.27 2.18
N LEU A 159 -8.62 -12.95 2.42
CA LEU A 159 -9.54 -12.05 1.73
C LEU A 159 -9.17 -11.93 0.24
N VAL A 160 -7.87 -11.80 -0.05
CA VAL A 160 -7.39 -11.74 -1.43
C VAL A 160 -7.71 -13.03 -2.18
N GLN A 161 -7.66 -14.19 -1.50
CA GLN A 161 -8.01 -15.49 -2.06
C GLN A 161 -9.48 -15.54 -2.51
N GLU A 162 -10.38 -14.83 -1.83
CA GLU A 162 -11.80 -14.70 -2.21
C GLU A 162 -12.05 -13.70 -3.36
N GLY A 163 -10.98 -13.22 -4.01
CA GLY A 163 -11.10 -12.32 -5.16
C GLY A 163 -11.29 -10.85 -4.80
N VAL A 164 -10.95 -10.44 -3.59
CA VAL A 164 -11.07 -9.07 -3.10
C VAL A 164 -9.72 -8.38 -3.17
N VAL A 165 -9.70 -7.10 -3.58
CA VAL A 165 -8.55 -6.22 -3.38
C VAL A 165 -8.60 -5.69 -1.96
N VAL A 166 -7.51 -5.83 -1.20
CA VAL A 166 -7.41 -5.32 0.17
C VAL A 166 -6.45 -4.14 0.21
N ALA A 167 -6.88 -3.04 0.81
CA ALA A 167 -6.03 -1.89 1.12
C ALA A 167 -5.97 -1.69 2.63
N THR A 168 -4.78 -1.72 3.22
CA THR A 168 -4.58 -1.39 4.64
C THR A 168 -3.97 0.00 4.75
N VAL A 169 -4.48 0.83 5.67
CA VAL A 169 -4.15 2.26 5.71
C VAL A 169 -3.62 2.65 7.08
N ASN A 170 -2.44 3.28 7.10
CA ASN A 170 -1.95 3.99 8.27
C ASN A 170 -2.56 5.38 8.33
N TYR A 171 -2.91 5.84 9.51
CA TYR A 171 -3.44 7.19 9.78
C TYR A 171 -2.84 7.74 11.07
N ARG A 172 -2.78 9.06 11.22
CA ARG A 172 -2.20 9.71 12.40
C ARG A 172 -2.94 9.33 13.67
N LEU A 173 -2.16 9.12 14.73
CA LEU A 173 -2.59 8.58 16.01
C LEU A 173 -2.32 9.58 17.14
N GLY A 174 -2.98 9.36 18.29
CA GLY A 174 -2.77 10.11 19.51
C GLY A 174 -2.87 11.61 19.33
N VAL A 175 -1.97 12.34 19.92
CA VAL A 175 -1.93 13.82 19.87
C VAL A 175 -1.75 14.31 18.44
N LEU A 176 -0.95 13.65 17.62
CA LEU A 176 -0.66 14.05 16.24
C LEU A 176 -1.89 13.95 15.34
N GLY A 177 -2.78 12.99 15.60
CA GLY A 177 -4.00 12.79 14.84
C GLY A 177 -5.22 13.51 15.41
N PHE A 178 -5.26 13.74 16.72
CA PHE A 178 -6.51 14.10 17.39
C PHE A 178 -6.43 15.32 18.31
N LEU A 179 -5.28 16.04 18.40
CA LEU A 179 -5.22 17.31 19.11
C LEU A 179 -6.22 18.30 18.50
N CYS A 180 -7.07 18.86 19.35
CA CYS A 180 -7.98 19.94 18.99
C CYS A 180 -7.67 21.16 19.87
N LEU A 181 -7.20 22.25 19.24
CA LEU A 181 -6.83 23.48 19.91
C LEU A 181 -7.17 24.67 19.00
N PRO A 182 -8.47 25.02 18.83
CA PRO A 182 -8.93 25.98 17.83
C PRO A 182 -8.29 27.36 17.98
N GLN A 183 -8.01 27.81 19.22
CA GLN A 183 -7.34 29.08 19.50
C GLN A 183 -5.90 29.14 18.97
N ALA A 184 -5.28 27.98 18.67
CA ALA A 184 -3.98 27.88 18.02
C ALA A 184 -4.09 27.48 16.52
N GLY A 185 -5.31 27.50 15.94
CA GLY A 185 -5.56 27.10 14.56
C GLY A 185 -5.50 25.59 14.32
N ILE A 186 -5.59 24.77 15.36
CA ILE A 186 -5.60 23.30 15.26
C ILE A 186 -7.04 22.81 15.38
N GLU A 187 -7.66 22.49 14.24
CA GLU A 187 -9.09 22.13 14.18
C GLU A 187 -9.41 20.73 14.75
N GLY A 188 -8.41 19.86 14.87
CA GLY A 188 -8.58 18.49 15.32
C GLY A 188 -9.00 17.50 14.22
N ASN A 189 -9.14 16.24 14.65
CA ASN A 189 -9.57 15.11 13.79
C ASN A 189 -8.71 14.88 12.53
N ALA A 190 -7.43 15.25 12.57
CA ALA A 190 -6.52 15.03 11.45
C ALA A 190 -6.42 13.53 11.11
N GLY A 191 -6.40 12.64 12.11
CA GLY A 191 -6.40 11.20 11.91
C GLY A 191 -7.66 10.65 11.24
N LEU A 192 -8.85 11.23 11.48
CA LEU A 192 -10.06 10.88 10.74
C LEU A 192 -10.05 11.43 9.31
N LYS A 193 -9.44 12.59 9.12
CA LYS A 193 -9.28 13.18 7.77
C LYS A 193 -8.24 12.40 6.93
N ASP A 194 -7.34 11.66 7.58
CA ASP A 194 -6.38 10.76 6.91
C ASP A 194 -7.07 9.51 6.36
N GLN A 195 -8.14 9.01 7.00
CA GLN A 195 -8.98 7.88 6.60
C GLN A 195 -9.89 8.23 5.42
#